data_2d16f79450c0035b1f3cc61708d15725
#
_entry.id   2d16f79450c0035b1f3cc61708d15725
#
_cell.length_a   1.000
_cell.length_b   1.000
_cell.length_c   1.000
_cell.angle_alpha   90.00
_cell.angle_beta   90.00
_cell.angle_gamma   90.00
#
_symmetry.space_group_name_H-M   'P 1'
#
loop_
_entity.id
_entity.type
_entity.pdbx_description
1 polymer ?
#
loop_
_entity_poly.entity_id
_entity_poly.type
_entity_poly.pdbx_seq_one_letter_code
_entity_poly.pdbx_strand_id
1 'polypeptide(L)'
;KFPETLEEWIALPGIGRSTAGALMSLGLRQYGVIMDGNVKRVLARFFAIEDDLSKPQHEREMWKLAEELCPTHRNHDYTQAIMDLGATICTPKKPLCLYCPMQAHCQAYQQGLEQELPFKKPKKTPPVKTADVLIIQCEDEWFWQQRQAHGLWGGLFCLPILENEHERL
;
A
#
# COMPACT_ATOMS: atom_id res chain seq x y z
N LYS A 1 -19.28 8.80 -18.23
CA LYS A 1 -18.11 9.45 -18.83
C LYS A 1 -16.85 8.83 -18.23
N PHE A 2 -15.82 8.63 -19.01
CA PHE A 2 -14.52 8.16 -18.53
C PHE A 2 -13.80 9.33 -17.80
N PRO A 3 -13.20 9.11 -16.62
CA PRO A 3 -12.50 10.18 -15.89
C PRO A 3 -11.27 10.69 -16.67
N GLU A 4 -11.07 11.99 -16.65
CA GLU A 4 -9.96 12.66 -17.34
C GLU A 4 -9.08 13.49 -16.39
N THR A 5 -9.56 13.75 -15.16
CA THR A 5 -8.83 14.52 -14.14
C THR A 5 -8.51 13.67 -12.92
N LEU A 6 -7.54 14.10 -12.13
CA LEU A 6 -7.13 13.45 -10.88
C LEU A 6 -8.30 13.33 -9.90
N GLU A 7 -9.10 14.39 -9.78
CA GLU A 7 -10.26 14.48 -8.89
C GLU A 7 -11.36 13.51 -9.29
N GLU A 8 -11.65 13.42 -10.58
CA GLU A 8 -12.63 12.47 -11.12
C GLU A 8 -12.20 11.01 -10.85
N TRP A 9 -10.91 10.70 -10.97
CA TRP A 9 -10.38 9.37 -10.63
C TRP A 9 -10.49 9.08 -9.14
N ILE A 10 -10.12 10.02 -8.28
CA ILE A 10 -10.19 9.85 -6.81
C ILE A 10 -11.64 9.69 -6.32
N ALA A 11 -12.61 10.25 -7.04
CA ALA A 11 -14.03 10.11 -6.70
C ALA A 11 -14.56 8.68 -6.89
N LEU A 12 -13.84 7.80 -7.62
CA LEU A 12 -14.25 6.42 -7.81
C LEU A 12 -13.93 5.55 -6.59
N PRO A 13 -14.82 4.63 -6.18
CA PRO A 13 -14.58 3.72 -5.09
C PRO A 13 -13.29 2.91 -5.27
N GLY A 14 -12.43 2.90 -4.24
CA GLY A 14 -11.17 2.15 -4.26
C GLY A 14 -10.00 2.82 -4.99
N ILE A 15 -10.20 3.98 -5.59
CA ILE A 15 -9.14 4.74 -6.25
C ILE A 15 -8.59 5.80 -5.29
N GLY A 16 -7.39 5.57 -4.77
CA GLY A 16 -6.66 6.56 -3.97
C GLY A 16 -5.78 7.47 -4.84
N ARG A 17 -5.25 8.54 -4.23
CA ARG A 17 -4.41 9.55 -4.89
C ARG A 17 -3.27 8.94 -5.72
N SER A 18 -2.55 7.96 -5.17
CA SER A 18 -1.43 7.31 -5.87
C SER A 18 -1.90 6.50 -7.07
N THR A 19 -3.02 5.77 -6.93
CA THR A 19 -3.61 5.01 -8.05
C THR A 19 -4.11 5.94 -9.14
N ALA A 20 -4.79 7.03 -8.78
CA ALA A 20 -5.22 8.07 -9.72
C ALA A 20 -4.03 8.68 -10.46
N GLY A 21 -2.94 9.02 -9.77
CA GLY A 21 -1.71 9.51 -10.37
C GLY A 21 -1.09 8.51 -11.36
N ALA A 22 -1.10 7.21 -11.05
CA ALA A 22 -0.65 6.17 -11.95
C ALA A 22 -1.52 6.07 -13.21
N LEU A 23 -2.85 6.14 -13.07
CA LEU A 23 -3.78 6.14 -14.20
C LEU A 23 -3.57 7.36 -15.11
N MET A 24 -3.37 8.55 -14.53
CA MET A 24 -3.02 9.76 -15.28
C MET A 24 -1.72 9.59 -16.05
N SER A 25 -0.66 9.16 -15.37
CA SER A 25 0.68 9.06 -15.95
C SER A 25 0.80 7.91 -16.96
N LEU A 26 0.47 6.69 -16.54
CA LEU A 26 0.70 5.49 -17.35
C LEU A 26 -0.43 5.25 -18.36
N GLY A 27 -1.68 5.52 -17.98
CA GLY A 27 -2.85 5.30 -18.81
C GLY A 27 -3.11 6.43 -19.79
N LEU A 28 -3.18 7.65 -19.29
CA LEU A 28 -3.54 8.82 -20.12
C LEU A 28 -2.36 9.61 -20.65
N ARG A 29 -1.12 9.28 -20.27
CA ARG A 29 0.11 10.02 -20.62
C ARG A 29 0.04 11.49 -20.23
N GLN A 30 -0.63 11.79 -19.15
CA GLN A 30 -0.75 13.10 -18.53
C GLN A 30 0.11 13.18 -17.28
N TYR A 31 0.27 14.39 -16.74
CA TYR A 31 0.97 14.55 -15.48
C TYR A 31 0.22 13.86 -14.33
N GLY A 32 0.92 12.99 -13.62
CA GLY A 32 0.39 12.27 -12.45
C GLY A 32 1.52 11.89 -11.51
N VAL A 33 1.35 12.16 -10.23
CA VAL A 33 2.31 11.83 -9.18
C VAL A 33 1.86 10.58 -8.47
N ILE A 34 2.80 9.66 -8.23
CA ILE A 34 2.57 8.44 -7.48
C ILE A 34 3.38 8.42 -6.19
N MET A 35 2.81 7.82 -5.15
CA MET A 35 3.51 7.52 -3.90
C MET A 35 2.92 6.25 -3.29
N ASP A 36 3.15 5.13 -3.92
CA ASP A 36 2.83 3.81 -3.38
C ASP A 36 3.89 3.34 -2.36
N GLY A 37 3.74 2.14 -1.84
CA GLY A 37 4.70 1.57 -0.89
C GLY A 37 6.11 1.40 -1.45
N ASN A 38 6.26 1.20 -2.77
CA ASN A 38 7.55 1.09 -3.43
C ASN A 38 8.23 2.46 -3.53
N VAL A 39 7.50 3.44 -4.05
CA VAL A 39 8.00 4.82 -4.17
C VAL A 39 8.35 5.41 -2.80
N LYS A 40 7.46 5.24 -1.81
CA LYS A 40 7.70 5.66 -0.42
C LYS A 40 9.02 5.08 0.12
N ARG A 41 9.29 3.81 -0.13
CA ARG A 41 10.54 3.15 0.28
C ARG A 41 11.76 3.68 -0.46
N VAL A 42 11.66 3.85 -1.78
CA VAL A 42 12.76 4.41 -2.60
C VAL A 42 13.13 5.79 -2.10
N LEU A 43 12.17 6.69 -1.96
CA LEU A 43 12.40 8.06 -1.49
C LEU A 43 12.93 8.10 -0.06
N ALA A 44 12.35 7.30 0.85
CA ALA A 44 12.83 7.23 2.23
C ALA A 44 14.30 6.81 2.33
N ARG A 45 14.74 5.86 1.50
CA ARG A 45 16.14 5.44 1.45
C ARG A 45 17.04 6.45 0.74
N PHE A 46 16.56 6.98 -0.38
CA PHE A 46 17.36 7.92 -1.16
C PHE A 46 17.73 9.17 -0.34
N PHE A 47 16.82 9.68 0.48
CA PHE A 47 17.01 10.85 1.34
C PHE A 47 17.29 10.51 2.81
N ALA A 48 17.48 9.24 3.15
CA ALA A 48 17.68 8.77 4.52
C ALA A 48 16.62 9.28 5.50
N ILE A 49 15.33 9.20 5.15
CA ILE A 49 14.22 9.68 5.99
C ILE A 49 13.93 8.63 7.05
N GLU A 50 14.27 8.94 8.30
CA GLU A 50 14.13 8.05 9.46
C GLU A 50 12.76 8.18 10.15
N ASP A 51 11.96 9.16 9.77
CA ASP A 51 10.66 9.43 10.35
C ASP A 51 9.64 8.31 10.15
N ASP A 52 8.68 8.24 11.09
CA ASP A 52 7.53 7.36 10.96
C ASP A 52 6.57 7.86 9.86
N LEU A 53 6.73 7.33 8.66
CA LEU A 53 5.94 7.70 7.48
C LEU A 53 4.45 7.32 7.55
N SER A 54 4.01 6.68 8.64
CA SER A 54 2.59 6.43 8.90
C SER A 54 1.88 7.61 9.56
N LYS A 55 2.63 8.60 10.03
CA LYS A 55 2.06 9.83 10.61
C LYS A 55 1.60 10.77 9.50
N PRO A 56 0.40 11.39 9.61
CA PRO A 56 -0.15 12.24 8.55
C PRO A 56 0.74 13.44 8.15
N GLN A 57 1.53 13.95 9.08
CA GLN A 57 2.48 15.02 8.80
C GLN A 57 3.58 14.55 7.84
N HIS A 58 4.27 13.46 8.17
CA HIS A 58 5.36 12.93 7.36
C HIS A 58 4.86 12.37 6.02
N GLU A 59 3.64 11.85 5.99
CA GLU A 59 3.02 11.47 4.73
C GLU A 59 2.81 12.67 3.79
N ARG A 60 2.38 13.82 4.33
CA ARG A 60 2.26 15.06 3.53
C ARG A 60 3.61 15.56 3.01
N GLU A 61 4.65 15.48 3.84
CA GLU A 61 6.02 15.83 3.45
C GLU A 61 6.55 14.93 2.34
N MET A 62 6.29 13.63 2.44
CA MET A 62 6.61 12.66 1.39
C MET A 62 5.89 12.93 0.07
N TRP A 63 4.61 13.35 0.12
CA TRP A 63 3.88 13.73 -1.07
C TRP A 63 4.47 14.99 -1.73
N LYS A 64 4.86 16.00 -0.95
CA LYS A 64 5.55 17.18 -1.48
C LYS A 64 6.85 16.80 -2.17
N LEU A 65 7.65 15.95 -1.52
CA LEU A 65 8.90 15.46 -2.10
C LEU A 65 8.67 14.69 -3.40
N ALA A 66 7.64 13.83 -3.44
CA ALA A 66 7.27 13.10 -4.65
C ALA A 66 6.82 14.05 -5.79
N GLU A 67 6.11 15.13 -5.46
CA GLU A 67 5.71 16.17 -6.43
C GLU A 67 6.90 16.97 -6.96
N GLU A 68 7.82 17.37 -6.09
CA GLU A 68 9.02 18.13 -6.46
C GLU A 68 9.96 17.34 -7.38
N LEU A 69 10.04 16.03 -7.19
CA LEU A 69 10.88 15.15 -8.00
C LEU A 69 10.20 14.67 -9.28
N CYS A 70 8.90 14.79 -9.37
CA CYS A 70 8.13 14.28 -10.49
C CYS A 70 8.22 15.24 -11.69
N PRO A 71 8.86 14.85 -12.80
CA PRO A 71 9.02 15.73 -13.94
C PRO A 71 7.68 15.90 -14.69
N THR A 72 7.45 17.10 -15.22
CA THR A 72 6.31 17.36 -16.12
C THR A 72 6.54 16.79 -17.52
N HIS A 73 7.80 16.74 -17.95
CA HIS A 73 8.20 16.12 -19.22
C HIS A 73 8.63 14.67 -18.97
N ARG A 74 8.17 13.75 -19.82
CA ARG A 74 8.42 12.30 -19.67
C ARG A 74 7.94 11.74 -18.32
N ASN A 75 6.85 12.27 -17.80
CA ASN A 75 6.26 11.85 -16.52
C ASN A 75 5.97 10.34 -16.49
N HIS A 76 5.42 9.81 -17.56
CA HIS A 76 5.16 8.38 -17.75
C HIS A 76 6.43 7.52 -17.56
N ASP A 77 7.55 7.92 -18.18
CA ASP A 77 8.82 7.16 -18.06
C ASP A 77 9.35 7.19 -16.63
N TYR A 78 9.27 8.35 -15.96
CA TYR A 78 9.65 8.49 -14.56
C TYR A 78 8.79 7.62 -13.66
N THR A 79 7.48 7.65 -13.86
CA THR A 79 6.53 6.86 -13.07
C THR A 79 6.83 5.37 -13.20
N GLN A 80 7.04 4.87 -14.40
CA GLN A 80 7.41 3.47 -14.62
C GLN A 80 8.76 3.15 -14.00
N ALA A 81 9.76 3.98 -14.23
CA ALA A 81 11.13 3.75 -13.74
C ALA A 81 11.22 3.69 -12.21
N ILE A 82 10.51 4.57 -11.48
CA ILE A 82 10.56 4.57 -10.01
C ILE A 82 9.79 3.37 -9.43
N MET A 83 8.72 2.93 -10.09
CA MET A 83 8.01 1.70 -9.71
C MET A 83 8.91 0.47 -9.90
N ASP A 84 9.56 0.35 -11.08
CA ASP A 84 10.46 -0.76 -11.40
C ASP A 84 11.67 -0.79 -10.48
N LEU A 85 12.27 0.35 -10.20
CA LEU A 85 13.36 0.49 -9.25
C LEU A 85 12.97 -0.05 -7.86
N GLY A 86 11.77 0.33 -7.39
CA GLY A 86 11.25 -0.15 -6.11
C GLY A 86 10.91 -1.64 -6.13
N ALA A 87 10.38 -2.16 -7.22
CA ALA A 87 9.97 -3.56 -7.33
C ALA A 87 11.16 -4.52 -7.48
N THR A 88 12.19 -4.15 -8.24
CA THR A 88 13.26 -5.07 -8.67
C THR A 88 14.59 -4.85 -7.97
N ILE A 89 14.96 -3.62 -7.64
CA ILE A 89 16.27 -3.26 -7.08
C ILE A 89 16.17 -2.80 -5.63
N CYS A 90 15.41 -1.74 -5.36
CA CYS A 90 15.25 -1.23 -4.01
C CYS A 90 14.18 -2.01 -3.22
N THR A 91 14.36 -3.32 -3.11
CA THR A 91 13.40 -4.26 -2.50
C THR A 91 13.29 -4.08 -0.98
N PRO A 92 12.18 -4.57 -0.34
CA PRO A 92 11.94 -4.36 1.09
C PRO A 92 12.97 -4.99 2.03
N LYS A 93 13.46 -6.19 1.71
CA LYS A 93 14.30 -6.98 2.63
C LYS A 93 15.77 -7.02 2.25
N LYS A 94 16.08 -7.14 0.98
CA LYS A 94 17.46 -7.30 0.47
C LYS A 94 17.63 -6.44 -0.78
N PRO A 95 17.77 -5.12 -0.62
CA PRO A 95 17.95 -4.24 -1.78
C PRO A 95 19.28 -4.54 -2.49
N LEU A 96 19.23 -4.51 -3.80
CA LEU A 96 20.37 -4.78 -4.67
C LEU A 96 21.15 -3.48 -4.93
N CYS A 97 21.66 -2.85 -3.87
CA CYS A 97 22.26 -1.52 -3.93
C CYS A 97 23.45 -1.42 -4.89
N LEU A 98 24.24 -2.49 -5.03
CA LEU A 98 25.39 -2.51 -5.95
C LEU A 98 24.98 -2.41 -7.44
N TYR A 99 23.73 -2.75 -7.76
CA TYR A 99 23.17 -2.65 -9.11
C TYR A 99 22.26 -1.44 -9.28
N CYS A 100 22.12 -0.62 -8.22
CA CYS A 100 21.22 0.52 -8.24
C CYS A 100 21.84 1.71 -9.01
N PRO A 101 21.16 2.23 -10.04
CA PRO A 101 21.69 3.37 -10.80
C PRO A 101 21.77 4.65 -9.96
N MET A 102 21.05 4.71 -8.84
CA MET A 102 21.03 5.85 -7.92
C MET A 102 21.99 5.69 -6.73
N GLN A 103 22.79 4.60 -6.68
CA GLN A 103 23.64 4.24 -5.54
C GLN A 103 24.53 5.37 -5.04
N ALA A 104 25.23 6.04 -5.98
CA ALA A 104 26.20 7.08 -5.66
C ALA A 104 25.62 8.28 -4.89
N HIS A 105 24.32 8.54 -5.06
CA HIS A 105 23.61 9.64 -4.43
C HIS A 105 22.65 9.19 -3.32
N CYS A 106 22.54 7.88 -3.06
CA CYS A 106 21.63 7.35 -2.08
C CYS A 106 22.20 7.53 -0.66
N GLN A 107 21.56 8.39 0.14
CA GLN A 107 22.02 8.69 1.49
C GLN A 107 21.92 7.48 2.42
N ALA A 108 20.86 6.68 2.34
CA ALA A 108 20.75 5.47 3.16
C ALA A 108 21.88 4.47 2.86
N TYR A 109 22.27 4.31 1.59
CA TYR A 109 23.39 3.43 1.23
C TYR A 109 24.72 3.95 1.78
N GLN A 110 24.97 5.27 1.69
CA GLN A 110 26.18 5.90 2.22
C GLN A 110 26.30 5.79 3.75
N GLN A 111 25.14 5.73 4.43
CA GLN A 111 25.05 5.64 5.89
C GLN A 111 24.85 4.22 6.42
N GLY A 112 24.68 3.22 5.53
CA GLY A 112 24.41 1.82 5.92
C GLY A 112 23.00 1.57 6.45
N LEU A 113 22.03 2.46 6.12
CA LEU A 113 20.66 2.44 6.63
C LEU A 113 19.65 1.76 5.66
N GLU A 114 20.12 1.20 4.55
CA GLU A 114 19.24 0.64 3.51
C GLU A 114 18.41 -0.56 3.98
N GLN A 115 18.82 -1.24 5.05
CA GLN A 115 18.07 -2.35 5.65
C GLN A 115 17.04 -1.86 6.69
N GLU A 116 17.31 -0.73 7.32
CA GLU A 116 16.49 -0.16 8.40
C GLU A 116 15.36 0.69 7.87
N LEU A 117 15.60 1.42 6.76
CA LEU A 117 14.62 2.32 6.14
C LEU A 117 13.72 1.63 5.10
N PRO A 118 12.48 2.10 5.00
CA PRO A 118 11.79 3.07 5.85
C PRO A 118 11.50 2.51 7.23
N PHE A 119 11.37 3.39 8.23
CA PHE A 119 11.01 3.02 9.59
C PHE A 119 9.76 2.12 9.61
N LYS A 120 9.85 1.01 10.33
CA LYS A 120 8.77 0.03 10.44
C LYS A 120 8.27 -0.02 11.88
N LYS A 121 7.01 0.36 12.08
CA LYS A 121 6.38 0.08 13.37
C LYS A 121 6.40 -1.43 13.65
N PRO A 122 6.68 -1.83 14.92
CA PRO A 122 6.45 -3.21 15.33
C PRO A 122 5.02 -3.61 14.99
N LYS A 123 4.87 -4.74 14.31
CA LYS A 123 3.53 -5.28 14.03
C LYS A 123 2.89 -5.68 15.35
N LYS A 124 1.72 -5.13 15.64
CA LYS A 124 0.88 -5.68 16.72
C LYS A 124 0.53 -7.12 16.37
N THR A 125 0.71 -8.03 17.32
CA THR A 125 0.23 -9.41 17.16
C THR A 125 -1.28 -9.35 16.93
N PRO A 126 -1.80 -9.87 15.80
CA PRO A 126 -3.24 -9.88 15.61
C PRO A 126 -3.90 -10.72 16.71
N PRO A 127 -5.04 -10.28 17.25
CA PRO A 127 -5.78 -11.08 18.23
C PRO A 127 -6.19 -12.39 17.57
N VAL A 128 -5.94 -13.49 18.27
CA VAL A 128 -6.44 -14.81 17.86
C VAL A 128 -7.86 -14.94 18.42
N LYS A 129 -8.82 -15.17 17.54
CA LYS A 129 -10.20 -15.49 17.92
C LYS A 129 -10.47 -16.94 17.57
N THR A 130 -11.06 -17.66 18.52
CA THR A 130 -11.56 -19.02 18.32
C THR A 130 -13.09 -18.97 18.20
N ALA A 131 -13.63 -19.78 17.31
CA ALA A 131 -15.06 -19.90 17.15
C ALA A 131 -15.40 -21.34 16.75
N ASP A 132 -16.51 -21.85 17.25
CA ASP A 132 -17.05 -23.13 16.83
C ASP A 132 -17.91 -22.92 15.60
N VAL A 133 -17.65 -23.68 14.55
CA VAL A 133 -18.40 -23.62 13.30
C VAL A 133 -19.28 -24.84 13.18
N LEU A 134 -20.59 -24.64 13.02
CA LEU A 134 -21.53 -25.72 12.84
C LEU A 134 -21.67 -26.07 11.35
N ILE A 135 -21.50 -27.36 11.06
CA ILE A 135 -21.77 -27.91 9.73
C ILE A 135 -23.13 -28.62 9.82
N ILE A 136 -24.17 -28.01 9.27
CA ILE A 136 -25.52 -28.53 9.24
C ILE A 136 -25.82 -28.94 7.81
N GLN A 137 -26.06 -30.25 7.62
CA GLN A 137 -26.38 -30.83 6.31
C GLN A 137 -27.70 -31.59 6.43
N CYS A 138 -28.55 -31.41 5.43
CA CYS A 138 -29.77 -32.20 5.25
C CYS A 138 -29.77 -32.71 3.82
N GLU A 139 -29.66 -34.04 3.64
CA GLU A 139 -29.45 -34.68 2.36
C GLU A 139 -28.20 -34.08 1.63
N ASP A 140 -28.38 -33.49 0.45
CA ASP A 140 -27.32 -32.84 -0.33
C ASP A 140 -27.27 -31.33 -0.11
N GLU A 141 -28.08 -30.77 0.79
CA GLU A 141 -28.16 -29.33 1.07
C GLU A 141 -27.41 -28.96 2.34
N TRP A 142 -26.77 -27.77 2.31
CA TRP A 142 -26.02 -27.23 3.42
C TRP A 142 -26.69 -25.96 3.92
N PHE A 143 -26.77 -25.77 5.25
CA PHE A 143 -27.30 -24.55 5.83
C PHE A 143 -26.23 -23.45 5.84
N TRP A 144 -26.56 -22.33 5.22
CA TRP A 144 -25.72 -21.11 5.19
C TRP A 144 -26.45 -19.98 5.90
N GLN A 145 -25.72 -19.23 6.71
CA GLN A 145 -26.21 -18.05 7.39
C GLN A 145 -25.55 -16.79 6.80
N GLN A 146 -26.36 -15.79 6.48
CA GLN A 146 -25.81 -14.49 6.08
C GLN A 146 -25.38 -13.71 7.33
N ARG A 147 -24.16 -13.23 7.35
CA ARG A 147 -23.65 -12.39 8.43
C ARG A 147 -24.32 -11.03 8.42
N GLN A 148 -24.34 -10.37 9.58
CA GLN A 148 -24.78 -8.98 9.69
C GLN A 148 -24.00 -8.09 8.72
N ALA A 149 -24.63 -7.01 8.23
CA ALA A 149 -24.03 -6.12 7.24
C ALA A 149 -22.72 -5.44 7.71
N HIS A 150 -22.50 -5.36 9.03
CA HIS A 150 -21.35 -4.72 9.64
C HIS A 150 -20.43 -5.75 10.34
N GLY A 151 -19.14 -5.38 10.50
CA GLY A 151 -18.15 -6.22 11.18
C GLY A 151 -17.33 -7.09 10.22
N LEU A 152 -16.63 -8.07 10.81
CA LEU A 152 -15.76 -8.98 10.07
C LEU A 152 -16.59 -9.82 9.07
N TRP A 153 -16.24 -9.72 7.76
CA TRP A 153 -16.96 -10.38 6.66
C TRP A 153 -18.46 -10.05 6.60
N GLY A 154 -18.82 -8.81 6.92
CA GLY A 154 -20.20 -8.35 6.90
C GLY A 154 -20.90 -8.60 5.57
N GLY A 155 -22.14 -9.10 5.63
CA GLY A 155 -22.97 -9.42 4.47
C GLY A 155 -22.62 -10.70 3.70
N LEU A 156 -21.49 -11.36 4.01
CA LEU A 156 -21.14 -12.64 3.38
C LEU A 156 -21.91 -13.81 4.00
N PHE A 157 -22.11 -14.85 3.22
CA PHE A 157 -22.64 -16.11 3.69
C PHE A 157 -21.52 -16.94 4.32
N CYS A 158 -21.81 -17.57 5.47
CA CYS A 158 -20.91 -18.48 6.17
C CYS A 158 -21.71 -19.59 6.81
N LEU A 159 -21.03 -20.65 7.22
CA LEU A 159 -21.62 -21.63 8.14
C LEU A 159 -21.94 -20.97 9.48
N PRO A 160 -22.97 -21.41 10.23
CA PRO A 160 -23.28 -20.87 11.54
C PRO A 160 -22.06 -20.90 12.47
N ILE A 161 -21.80 -19.80 13.14
CA ILE A 161 -20.67 -19.62 14.05
C ILE A 161 -21.22 -19.41 15.45
N LEU A 162 -20.78 -20.23 16.40
CA LEU A 162 -21.02 -20.04 17.83
C LEU A 162 -19.85 -19.20 18.37
N GLU A 163 -20.10 -17.93 18.66
CA GLU A 163 -19.13 -17.09 19.38
C GLU A 163 -19.20 -17.43 20.86
N ASN A 164 -18.09 -17.85 21.46
CA ASN A 164 -18.03 -18.09 22.91
C ASN A 164 -18.22 -16.75 23.63
N GLU A 165 -19.22 -16.65 24.47
CA GLU A 165 -19.59 -15.44 25.23
C GLU A 165 -18.48 -14.91 26.17
N HIS A 166 -17.42 -15.67 26.39
CA HIS A 166 -16.31 -15.29 27.29
C HIS A 166 -15.27 -14.33 26.69
N GLU A 167 -15.36 -13.96 25.41
CA GLU A 167 -14.43 -13.01 24.75
C GLU A 167 -15.02 -11.61 24.54
N ARG A 168 -16.10 -11.26 25.22
CA ARG A 168 -16.61 -9.88 25.28
C ARG A 168 -15.98 -9.11 26.43
N LEU A 169 -14.68 -8.81 26.33
CA LEU A 169 -14.01 -7.82 27.19
C LEU A 169 -13.12 -6.92 26.31
#